data_262021ed133727d3469cf88434048a39
#
_entry.id   262021ed133727d3469cf88434048a39
#
_cell.length_a   1.000
_cell.length_b   1.000
_cell.length_c   1.000
_cell.angle_alpha   90.00
_cell.angle_beta   90.00
_cell.angle_gamma   90.00
#
_symmetry.space_group_name_H-M   'P 1'
#
loop_
_entity.id
_entity.type
_entity.pdbx_description
1 polymer ?
#
loop_
_entity_poly.entity_id
_entity_poly.type
_entity_poly.pdbx_seq_one_letter_code
_entity_poly.pdbx_strand_id
1 'polypeptide(L)' 'MERTVQVWGRPYAVSVHQKSKSVWIAVGDYVGQRIECKDHSAGSAIARWADAAKYRGNG' A
#
# COMPACT_ATOMS: atom_id res chain seq x y z
N MET A 1 -7.95 -5.35 7.51
CA MET A 1 -8.58 -5.51 6.19
C MET A 1 -7.49 -5.70 5.15
N GLU A 2 -7.61 -6.73 4.36
CA GLU A 2 -6.61 -7.02 3.34
C GLU A 2 -7.14 -6.69 1.96
N ARG A 3 -6.26 -6.15 1.12
CA ARG A 3 -6.58 -5.84 -0.27
C ARG A 3 -5.51 -6.38 -1.19
N THR A 4 -5.90 -6.71 -2.41
CA THR A 4 -4.96 -7.09 -3.44
C THR A 4 -4.71 -5.88 -4.33
N VAL A 5 -3.43 -5.54 -4.51
CA VAL A 5 -3.04 -4.38 -5.30
C VAL A 5 -2.18 -4.86 -6.45
N GLN A 6 -2.49 -4.37 -7.65
CA GLN A 6 -1.72 -4.71 -8.84
C GLN A 6 -0.59 -3.71 -9.02
N VAL A 7 0.62 -4.23 -9.08
CA VAL A 7 1.81 -3.40 -9.35
C VAL A 7 2.57 -4.04 -10.50
N TRP A 8 2.67 -3.32 -11.60
CA TRP A 8 3.31 -3.82 -12.82
C TRP A 8 2.70 -5.16 -13.27
N GLY A 9 1.37 -5.28 -13.16
CA GLY A 9 0.65 -6.47 -13.59
C GLY A 9 0.73 -7.65 -12.64
N ARG A 10 1.33 -7.49 -11.47
CA ARG A 10 1.43 -8.56 -10.47
C ARG A 10 0.61 -8.21 -9.23
N PRO A 11 -0.09 -9.19 -8.65
CA PRO A 11 -0.88 -8.94 -7.45
C PRO A 11 -0.01 -8.98 -6.19
N TYR A 12 -0.26 -8.05 -5.29
CA TYR A 12 0.40 -7.99 -3.99
C TYR A 12 -0.64 -7.82 -2.90
N ALA A 13 -0.45 -8.52 -1.80
CA ALA A 13 -1.35 -8.40 -0.66
C ALA A 13 -0.93 -7.21 0.19
N VAL A 14 -1.89 -6.35 0.49
CA VAL A 14 -1.66 -5.15 1.30
C VAL A 14 -2.64 -5.14 2.44
N SER A 15 -2.14 -5.01 3.66
CA SER A 15 -2.99 -4.90 4.84
C SER A 15 -3.34 -3.43 5.05
N VAL A 16 -4.63 -3.16 5.25
CA VAL A 16 -5.11 -1.80 5.45
C VAL A 16 -5.87 -1.75 6.75
N HIS A 17 -5.56 -0.77 7.58
CA HIS A 17 -6.31 -0.58 8.83
C HIS A 17 -6.40 0.90 9.17
N GLN A 18 -7.42 1.24 9.94
CA GLN A 18 -7.66 2.60 10.36
C GLN A 18 -6.96 2.85 11.70
N LYS A 19 -6.11 3.86 11.73
CA LYS A 19 -5.39 4.20 12.95
C LYS A 19 -6.15 5.24 13.77
N SER A 20 -6.81 6.16 13.09
CA SER A 20 -7.64 7.18 13.73
C SER A 20 -8.72 7.59 12.75
N LYS A 21 -9.58 8.55 13.13
CA LYS A 21 -10.70 8.95 12.30
C LYS A 21 -10.31 9.33 10.89
N SER A 22 -9.17 9.96 10.73
CA SER A 22 -8.75 10.45 9.42
C SER A 22 -7.39 9.88 8.99
N VAL A 23 -6.95 8.79 9.61
CA VAL A 23 -5.66 8.19 9.27
C VAL A 23 -5.85 6.71 8.98
N TRP A 24 -5.51 6.32 7.76
CA TRP A 24 -5.50 4.94 7.32
C TRP A 24 -4.08 4.54 6.95
N ILE A 25 -3.71 3.31 7.25
CA ILE A 25 -2.38 2.80 6.99
C ILE A 25 -2.47 1.59 6.08
N ALA A 26 -1.67 1.60 5.01
CA ALA A 26 -1.52 0.47 4.11
C ALA A 26 -0.11 -0.07 4.26
N VAL A 27 0.00 -1.36 4.54
CA VAL A 27 1.28 -2.03 4.77
C VAL A 27 1.34 -3.27 3.92
N GLY A 28 2.44 -3.45 3.22
CA GLY A 28 2.64 -4.65 2.42
C GLY A 28 4.09 -4.84 2.06
N ASP A 29 4.44 -6.06 1.68
CA ASP A 29 5.79 -6.37 1.24
C ASP A 29 5.87 -6.30 -0.28
N TYR A 30 6.90 -5.64 -0.78
CA TYR A 30 7.15 -5.56 -2.20
C TYR A 30 8.61 -5.91 -2.48
N VAL A 31 8.81 -7.01 -3.15
CA VAL A 31 10.15 -7.50 -3.55
C VAL A 31 11.10 -7.53 -2.35
N GLY A 32 10.63 -8.14 -1.26
CA GLY A 32 11.46 -8.30 -0.06
C GLY A 32 11.57 -7.07 0.81
N GLN A 33 10.86 -6.00 0.48
CA GLN A 33 10.87 -4.77 1.28
C GLN A 33 9.48 -4.44 1.78
N ARG A 34 9.41 -4.04 3.03
CA ARG A 34 8.14 -3.63 3.63
C ARG A 34 7.89 -2.16 3.33
N ILE A 35 6.71 -1.90 2.79
CA ILE A 35 6.29 -0.53 2.48
C ILE A 35 5.08 -0.20 3.33
N GLU A 36 5.14 0.93 4.01
CA GLU A 36 4.04 1.42 4.83
C GLU A 36 3.70 2.84 4.39
N CYS A 37 2.41 3.06 4.10
CA CYS A 37 1.93 4.37 3.67
C CYS A 37 0.72 4.77 4.49
N LYS A 38 0.59 6.06 4.74
CA LYS A 38 -0.53 6.64 5.48
C LYS A 38 -1.27 7.63 4.63
N ASP A 39 -2.58 7.66 4.77
CA ASP A 39 -3.39 8.66 4.11
C ASP A 39 -4.72 8.81 4.86
N HIS A 40 -5.58 9.66 4.34
CA HIS A 40 -6.84 10.00 5.01
C HIS A 40 -7.96 9.00 4.73
N SER A 41 -7.76 8.05 3.82
CA SER A 41 -8.75 7.03 3.53
C SER A 41 -8.06 5.74 3.11
N ALA A 42 -8.81 4.62 3.18
CA ALA A 42 -8.27 3.33 2.80
C ALA A 42 -7.85 3.32 1.33
N GLY A 43 -8.70 3.86 0.45
CA GLY A 43 -8.40 3.88 -0.98
C GLY A 43 -7.18 4.72 -1.29
N SER A 44 -7.04 5.88 -0.65
CA SER A 44 -5.88 6.74 -0.86
C SER A 44 -4.61 6.11 -0.33
N ALA A 45 -4.69 5.44 0.82
CA ALA A 45 -3.53 4.76 1.40
C ALA A 45 -3.05 3.65 0.47
N ILE A 46 -3.98 2.89 -0.12
CA ILE A 46 -3.64 1.83 -1.06
C ILE A 46 -3.02 2.43 -2.31
N ALA A 47 -3.55 3.53 -2.82
CA ALA A 47 -3.00 4.18 -4.00
C ALA A 47 -1.56 4.66 -3.74
N ARG A 48 -1.32 5.21 -2.57
CA ARG A 48 0.03 5.62 -2.19
C ARG A 48 0.97 4.43 -2.09
N TRP A 49 0.48 3.33 -1.55
CA TRP A 49 1.29 2.12 -1.45
C TRP A 49 1.68 1.63 -2.84
N ALA A 50 0.73 1.61 -3.76
CA ALA A 50 1.00 1.18 -5.13
C ALA A 50 2.02 2.09 -5.81
N ASP A 51 1.90 3.39 -5.64
CA ASP A 51 2.85 4.35 -6.21
C ASP A 51 4.23 4.16 -5.61
N ALA A 52 4.31 3.97 -4.30
CA ALA A 52 5.59 3.75 -3.64
C ALA A 52 6.26 2.48 -4.12
N ALA A 53 5.46 1.41 -4.32
CA ALA A 53 5.98 0.15 -4.82
C ALA A 53 6.50 0.30 -6.24
N LYS A 54 5.75 0.99 -7.09
CA LYS A 54 6.18 1.24 -8.47
C LYS A 54 7.47 2.03 -8.51
N TYR A 55 7.58 3.03 -7.66
CA TYR A 55 8.76 3.86 -7.60
C TYR A 55 9.98 3.04 -7.22
N ARG A 56 9.86 2.18 -6.22
CA ARG A 56 10.96 1.34 -5.77
C ARG A 56 11.33 0.28 -6.80
N GLY A 57 10.32 -0.30 -7.45
CA GLY A 57 10.55 -1.34 -8.44
C GLY A 57 11.20 -0.82 -9.70
N ASN A 58 11.15 0.48 -9.92
CA ASN A 58 11.72 1.10 -11.10
C ASN A 58 13.16 1.55 -10.90
N GLY A 59 13.61 1.49 -9.70
CA GLY A 59 14.97 1.88 -9.35
C GLY A 59 15.90 0.70 -9.31
#